data_0dcca4f713141f3b7d63bc4535896f93
#
_entry.id   0dcca4f713141f3b7d63bc4535896f93
#
_cell.length_a   1.000
_cell.length_b   1.000
_cell.length_c   1.000
_cell.angle_alpha   90.00
_cell.angle_beta   90.00
_cell.angle_gamma   90.00
#
_symmetry.space_group_name_H-M   'P 1'
#
loop_
_entity.id
_entity.type
_entity.pdbx_description
1 polymer ?
#
loop_
_entity_poly.entity_id
_entity_poly.type
_entity_poly.pdbx_seq_one_letter_code
_entity_poly.pdbx_strand_id
1 'polypeptide(L)'
;MRRMESASDRDPGSMPGISGEVAPASDTGRLAGHALAASRWLPPIAVIAFTLVAFLPVLDNGFIPNWDDRTNFLDNPHYRGLGSAQLRWMFTTFHAGHYIPLTWLSLGLDYLLWGMNPAGYHLSSLLLHAATALAFYFLALHLLHAALPPSTTPAALRWGAAVAALFFAIHPLRVESVASATERRDVLSGLFYVLALLCYVKAATASAETAPARLEPRWYALSLACFAAALLSKSIVVTLPVTLLVLDV
;
A
#
# COMPACT_ATOMS: atom_id res chain seq x y z
N MET A 1 52.71 11.96 78.53
CA MET A 1 52.63 13.22 79.36
C MET A 1 51.75 14.20 78.55
N ARG A 2 50.65 14.75 79.20
CA ARG A 2 49.69 15.75 78.81
C ARG A 2 48.74 15.43 77.65
N ARG A 3 47.49 15.15 77.96
CA ARG A 3 46.33 15.95 78.34
C ARG A 3 45.72 16.67 77.14
N MET A 4 44.48 16.19 76.71
CA MET A 4 43.15 16.90 76.91
C MET A 4 43.02 18.14 76.11
N GLU A 5 41.98 18.30 75.32
CA GLU A 5 40.60 18.73 75.63
C GLU A 5 39.82 18.69 74.30
N SER A 6 38.66 18.05 74.17
CA SER A 6 37.35 18.53 74.53
C SER A 6 36.72 19.52 73.51
N ALA A 7 35.56 19.16 73.13
CA ALA A 7 34.45 19.96 72.55
C ALA A 7 34.45 20.06 71.01
N SER A 8 33.40 19.88 70.27
CA SER A 8 32.03 20.33 70.51
C SER A 8 31.08 19.66 69.51
N ASP A 9 30.04 19.18 70.06
CA ASP A 9 28.77 18.88 69.46
C ASP A 9 28.36 19.88 68.39
N ARG A 10 28.15 19.50 67.12
CA ARG A 10 27.36 20.24 66.10
C ARG A 10 26.48 19.27 65.38
N ASP A 11 25.22 19.37 65.71
CA ASP A 11 24.05 18.86 65.03
C ASP A 11 24.13 19.07 63.51
N PRO A 12 24.08 18.03 62.62
CA PRO A 12 23.93 18.22 61.19
C PRO A 12 22.47 18.54 60.87
N GLY A 13 22.21 19.83 60.71
CA GLY A 13 20.92 20.38 60.30
C GLY A 13 20.35 19.64 59.08
N SER A 14 19.08 19.35 59.20
CA SER A 14 18.12 18.87 58.20
C SER A 14 18.30 19.55 56.84
N MET A 15 18.65 18.77 55.82
CA MET A 15 18.50 19.20 54.42
C MET A 15 17.03 19.31 54.07
N PRO A 16 16.56 20.43 53.50
CA PRO A 16 15.20 20.49 52.96
C PRO A 16 15.07 19.57 51.77
N GLY A 17 14.10 18.65 51.82
CA GLY A 17 13.72 17.78 50.72
C GLY A 17 13.33 18.62 49.51
N ILE A 18 14.09 18.51 48.42
CA ILE A 18 13.69 19.02 47.10
C ILE A 18 12.61 18.06 46.60
N SER A 19 11.36 18.35 46.92
CA SER A 19 10.22 17.81 46.19
C SER A 19 10.27 18.37 44.77
N GLY A 20 10.87 17.58 43.86
CA GLY A 20 10.83 17.88 42.41
C GLY A 20 9.40 17.81 41.94
N GLU A 21 8.70 18.92 41.94
CA GLU A 21 7.43 19.10 41.26
C GLU A 21 7.71 18.96 39.78
N VAL A 22 7.35 17.78 39.20
CA VAL A 22 7.39 17.55 37.76
C VAL A 22 6.38 18.49 37.12
N ALA A 23 6.87 19.57 36.57
CA ALA A 23 6.03 20.52 35.84
C ALA A 23 5.25 19.77 34.76
N PRO A 24 3.92 20.00 34.61
CA PRO A 24 3.14 19.35 33.55
C PRO A 24 3.74 19.73 32.21
N ALA A 25 3.94 18.72 31.34
CA ALA A 25 4.47 18.89 30.01
C ALA A 25 3.68 20.02 29.31
N SER A 26 4.38 21.06 28.87
CA SER A 26 3.77 22.27 28.30
C SER A 26 2.89 21.89 27.12
N ASP A 27 1.70 22.50 26.99
CA ASP A 27 0.76 22.29 25.87
C ASP A 27 1.42 22.48 24.49
N THR A 28 2.47 23.29 24.40
CA THR A 28 3.29 23.49 23.22
C THR A 28 4.00 22.21 22.77
N GLY A 29 4.45 21.35 23.69
CA GLY A 29 5.06 20.06 23.35
C GLY A 29 4.04 19.06 22.82
N ARG A 30 2.82 19.06 23.33
CA ARG A 30 1.72 18.23 22.82
C ARG A 30 1.26 18.67 21.44
N LEU A 31 1.07 19.98 21.22
CA LEU A 31 0.70 20.52 19.91
C LEU A 31 1.77 20.27 18.84
N ALA A 32 3.05 20.42 19.17
CA ALA A 32 4.16 20.10 18.28
C ALA A 32 4.20 18.60 17.95
N GLY A 33 3.95 17.73 18.93
CA GLY A 33 3.85 16.28 18.72
C GLY A 33 2.69 15.91 17.79
N HIS A 34 1.53 16.52 17.94
CA HIS A 34 0.37 16.31 17.06
C HIS A 34 0.62 16.84 15.63
N ALA A 35 1.26 18.00 15.48
CA ALA A 35 1.61 18.55 14.17
C ALA A 35 2.63 17.67 13.43
N LEU A 36 3.65 17.15 14.11
CA LEU A 36 4.62 16.21 13.55
C LEU A 36 3.98 14.86 13.21
N ALA A 37 3.05 14.38 14.04
CA ALA A 37 2.31 13.15 13.77
C ALA A 37 1.37 13.30 12.57
N ALA A 38 0.68 14.43 12.42
CA ALA A 38 -0.16 14.73 11.27
C ALA A 38 0.67 14.86 9.98
N SER A 39 1.84 15.47 10.04
CA SER A 39 2.74 15.67 8.89
C SER A 39 3.17 14.38 8.20
N ARG A 40 3.22 13.24 8.91
CA ARG A 40 3.61 11.95 8.31
C ARG A 40 2.57 11.36 7.35
N TRP A 41 1.30 11.74 7.52
CA TRP A 41 0.20 11.23 6.72
C TRP A 41 -0.11 12.10 5.49
N LEU A 42 0.39 13.33 5.44
CA LEU A 42 0.17 14.23 4.30
C LEU A 42 0.64 13.64 2.97
N PRO A 43 1.86 13.07 2.83
CA PRO A 43 2.30 12.53 1.55
C PRO A 43 1.41 11.39 1.01
N PRO A 44 1.09 10.33 1.78
CA PRO A 44 0.22 9.25 1.26
C PRO A 44 -1.22 9.73 1.02
N ILE A 45 -1.77 10.64 1.82
CA ILE A 45 -3.08 11.25 1.58
C ILE A 45 -3.06 12.06 0.28
N ALA A 46 -2.00 12.84 0.02
CA ALA A 46 -1.84 13.56 -1.23
C ALA A 46 -1.80 12.61 -2.44
N VAL A 47 -1.08 11.49 -2.36
CA VAL A 47 -1.06 10.47 -3.43
C VAL A 47 -2.47 9.99 -3.74
N ILE A 48 -3.24 9.60 -2.73
CA ILE A 48 -4.63 9.14 -2.92
C ILE A 48 -5.49 10.27 -3.52
N ALA A 49 -5.45 11.46 -2.93
CA ALA A 49 -6.30 12.58 -3.36
C ALA A 49 -6.03 12.99 -4.81
N PHE A 50 -4.75 13.17 -5.19
CA PHE A 50 -4.40 13.51 -6.56
C PHE A 50 -4.74 12.40 -7.55
N THR A 51 -4.56 11.13 -7.18
CA THR A 51 -4.97 9.99 -8.01
C THR A 51 -6.47 10.00 -8.26
N LEU A 52 -7.28 10.15 -7.20
CA LEU A 52 -8.74 10.20 -7.32
C LEU A 52 -9.19 11.39 -8.16
N VAL A 53 -8.65 12.59 -7.92
CA VAL A 53 -9.01 13.80 -8.69
C VAL A 53 -8.64 13.66 -10.15
N ALA A 54 -7.45 13.15 -10.47
CA ALA A 54 -6.98 13.01 -11.85
C ALA A 54 -7.88 12.06 -12.69
N PHE A 55 -8.43 11.03 -12.05
CA PHE A 55 -9.26 10.03 -12.73
C PHE A 55 -10.78 10.16 -12.44
N LEU A 56 -11.19 11.19 -11.69
CA LEU A 56 -12.62 11.41 -11.40
C LEU A 56 -13.51 11.41 -12.64
N PRO A 57 -13.09 11.99 -13.79
CA PRO A 57 -13.91 11.98 -15.02
C PRO A 57 -14.25 10.60 -15.57
N VAL A 58 -13.53 9.52 -15.18
CA VAL A 58 -13.85 8.17 -15.65
C VAL A 58 -15.21 7.66 -15.16
N LEU A 59 -15.76 8.26 -14.09
CA LEU A 59 -17.08 7.90 -13.57
C LEU A 59 -18.23 8.24 -14.52
N ASP A 60 -17.99 9.14 -15.48
CA ASP A 60 -18.97 9.51 -16.51
C ASP A 60 -18.88 8.58 -17.73
N ASN A 61 -17.91 7.66 -17.77
CA ASN A 61 -17.78 6.72 -18.88
C ASN A 61 -18.87 5.64 -18.84
N GLY A 62 -19.37 5.28 -20.04
CA GLY A 62 -20.23 4.11 -20.24
C GLY A 62 -19.44 2.88 -20.66
N PHE A 63 -20.10 1.74 -20.75
CA PHE A 63 -19.56 0.58 -21.47
C PHE A 63 -19.45 0.89 -22.95
N ILE A 64 -18.38 0.42 -23.61
CA ILE A 64 -18.10 0.66 -25.04
C ILE A 64 -18.64 -0.53 -25.85
N PRO A 65 -19.85 -0.42 -26.48
CA PRO A 65 -20.52 -1.57 -27.12
C PRO A 65 -19.79 -2.11 -28.37
N ASN A 66 -18.94 -1.32 -28.98
CA ASN A 66 -18.20 -1.70 -30.21
C ASN A 66 -16.79 -2.19 -29.95
N TRP A 67 -16.48 -2.52 -28.67
CA TRP A 67 -15.18 -2.95 -28.20
C TRP A 67 -15.33 -4.15 -27.23
N ASP A 68 -14.32 -4.46 -26.49
CA ASP A 68 -14.25 -5.62 -25.57
C ASP A 68 -15.35 -5.64 -24.51
N ASP A 69 -15.92 -4.48 -24.14
CA ASP A 69 -17.01 -4.40 -23.15
C ASP A 69 -18.27 -5.13 -23.61
N ARG A 70 -18.53 -5.21 -24.90
CA ARG A 70 -19.63 -5.98 -25.44
C ARG A 70 -19.52 -7.46 -25.06
N THR A 71 -18.37 -8.05 -25.39
CA THR A 71 -18.11 -9.49 -25.16
C THR A 71 -17.98 -9.78 -23.68
N ASN A 72 -17.35 -8.89 -22.91
CA ASN A 72 -17.06 -9.12 -21.51
C ASN A 72 -18.23 -8.82 -20.57
N PHE A 73 -19.08 -7.81 -20.90
CA PHE A 73 -20.14 -7.37 -20.00
C PHE A 73 -21.54 -7.50 -20.58
N LEU A 74 -21.77 -6.93 -21.80
CA LEU A 74 -23.13 -6.78 -22.32
C LEU A 74 -23.71 -8.14 -22.72
N ASP A 75 -22.96 -8.93 -23.46
CA ASP A 75 -23.36 -10.23 -23.99
C ASP A 75 -22.97 -11.42 -23.05
N ASN A 76 -22.29 -11.15 -21.93
CA ASN A 76 -21.82 -12.17 -20.97
C ASN A 76 -22.62 -12.16 -19.66
N PRO A 77 -23.63 -13.01 -19.49
CA PRO A 77 -24.35 -13.11 -18.23
C PRO A 77 -23.62 -13.99 -17.17
N HIS A 78 -22.61 -14.76 -17.57
CA HIS A 78 -22.03 -15.80 -16.72
C HIS A 78 -21.24 -15.27 -15.53
N TYR A 79 -20.70 -14.04 -15.60
CA TYR A 79 -19.98 -13.41 -14.48
C TYR A 79 -20.93 -12.71 -13.49
N ARG A 80 -22.22 -12.53 -13.83
CA ARG A 80 -23.15 -11.69 -13.08
C ARG A 80 -23.56 -12.33 -11.77
N GLY A 81 -22.82 -12.05 -10.70
CA GLY A 81 -23.04 -12.56 -9.35
C GLY A 81 -21.96 -13.55 -8.88
N LEU A 82 -22.18 -14.13 -7.69
CA LEU A 82 -21.25 -15.05 -7.03
C LEU A 82 -21.91 -16.37 -6.62
N GLY A 83 -22.97 -16.79 -7.33
CA GLY A 83 -23.57 -18.11 -7.14
C GLY A 83 -22.65 -19.25 -7.58
N SER A 84 -22.98 -20.49 -7.24
CA SER A 84 -22.16 -21.65 -7.54
C SER A 84 -21.90 -21.85 -9.04
N ALA A 85 -22.89 -21.55 -9.89
CA ALA A 85 -22.76 -21.61 -11.33
C ALA A 85 -21.78 -20.56 -11.87
N GLN A 86 -21.86 -19.31 -11.37
CA GLN A 86 -20.98 -18.22 -11.72
C GLN A 86 -19.54 -18.53 -11.28
N LEU A 87 -19.35 -18.93 -10.01
CA LEU A 87 -18.02 -19.31 -9.50
C LEU A 87 -17.42 -20.44 -10.31
N ARG A 88 -18.20 -21.50 -10.61
CA ARG A 88 -17.72 -22.59 -11.46
C ARG A 88 -17.24 -22.06 -12.82
N TRP A 89 -18.03 -21.23 -13.48
CA TRP A 89 -17.67 -20.64 -14.76
C TRP A 89 -16.37 -19.82 -14.65
N MET A 90 -16.25 -18.93 -13.67
CA MET A 90 -15.08 -18.09 -13.45
C MET A 90 -13.78 -18.91 -13.32
N PHE A 91 -13.84 -20.04 -12.62
CA PHE A 91 -12.65 -20.87 -12.35
C PHE A 91 -12.39 -21.98 -13.37
N THR A 92 -13.28 -22.20 -14.34
CA THR A 92 -13.12 -23.27 -15.33
C THR A 92 -13.11 -22.81 -16.79
N THR A 93 -13.36 -21.51 -17.03
CA THR A 93 -13.53 -20.98 -18.39
C THR A 93 -12.33 -20.15 -18.83
N PHE A 94 -11.96 -20.35 -20.10
CA PHE A 94 -11.13 -19.42 -20.86
C PHE A 94 -12.06 -18.56 -21.69
N HIS A 95 -12.23 -17.30 -21.28
CA HIS A 95 -13.08 -16.33 -21.98
C HIS A 95 -12.22 -15.40 -22.85
N ALA A 96 -12.57 -15.24 -24.12
CA ALA A 96 -11.81 -14.44 -25.08
C ALA A 96 -10.28 -14.75 -25.08
N GLY A 97 -9.90 -16.02 -24.85
CA GLY A 97 -8.50 -16.47 -24.80
C GLY A 97 -7.79 -16.19 -23.46
N HIS A 98 -8.49 -15.70 -22.45
CA HIS A 98 -7.91 -15.36 -21.15
C HIS A 98 -8.46 -16.23 -20.03
N TYR A 99 -7.57 -16.68 -19.13
CA TYR A 99 -7.91 -17.31 -17.86
C TYR A 99 -7.62 -16.32 -16.73
N ILE A 100 -8.67 -15.64 -16.24
CA ILE A 100 -8.56 -14.52 -15.28
C ILE A 100 -9.61 -14.62 -14.17
N PRO A 101 -9.68 -15.74 -13.42
CA PRO A 101 -10.75 -16.02 -12.47
C PRO A 101 -10.91 -14.95 -11.39
N LEU A 102 -9.81 -14.36 -10.89
CA LEU A 102 -9.87 -13.32 -9.87
C LEU A 102 -10.46 -12.02 -10.41
N THR A 103 -10.18 -11.68 -11.66
CA THR A 103 -10.81 -10.54 -12.33
C THR A 103 -12.31 -10.75 -12.45
N TRP A 104 -12.76 -11.94 -12.89
CA TRP A 104 -14.18 -12.27 -12.96
C TRP A 104 -14.85 -12.23 -11.60
N LEU A 105 -14.17 -12.71 -10.55
CA LEU A 105 -14.67 -12.63 -9.18
C LEU A 105 -14.91 -11.16 -8.75
N SER A 106 -13.96 -10.27 -9.06
CA SER A 106 -14.09 -8.83 -8.74
C SER A 106 -15.23 -8.18 -9.53
N LEU A 107 -15.41 -8.56 -10.80
CA LEU A 107 -16.51 -8.06 -11.64
C LEU A 107 -17.86 -8.65 -11.22
N GLY A 108 -17.91 -9.90 -10.75
CA GLY A 108 -19.08 -10.52 -10.17
C GLY A 108 -19.55 -9.82 -8.89
N LEU A 109 -18.58 -9.36 -8.08
CA LEU A 109 -18.86 -8.51 -6.91
C LEU A 109 -19.40 -7.14 -7.32
N ASP A 110 -18.81 -6.51 -8.35
CA ASP A 110 -19.32 -5.25 -8.88
C ASP A 110 -20.77 -5.38 -9.38
N TYR A 111 -21.08 -6.49 -10.05
CA TYR A 111 -22.47 -6.74 -10.46
C TYR A 111 -23.42 -6.82 -9.28
N LEU A 112 -23.02 -7.44 -8.16
CA LEU A 112 -23.88 -7.51 -6.96
C LEU A 112 -24.08 -6.13 -6.32
N LEU A 113 -23.09 -5.25 -6.40
CA LEU A 113 -23.13 -3.92 -5.79
C LEU A 113 -23.83 -2.88 -6.69
N TRP A 114 -23.58 -2.94 -7.99
CA TRP A 114 -23.90 -1.87 -8.93
C TRP A 114 -24.87 -2.33 -10.05
N GLY A 115 -25.18 -3.64 -10.16
CA GLY A 115 -25.89 -4.19 -11.33
C GLY A 115 -25.07 -4.01 -12.61
N MET A 116 -25.70 -3.42 -13.64
CA MET A 116 -25.06 -3.04 -14.91
C MET A 116 -24.78 -1.53 -15.01
N ASN A 117 -24.63 -0.83 -13.88
CA ASN A 117 -24.28 0.59 -13.88
C ASN A 117 -22.77 0.74 -14.12
N PRO A 118 -22.30 1.27 -15.27
CA PRO A 118 -20.89 1.37 -15.61
C PRO A 118 -20.11 2.26 -14.65
N ALA A 119 -20.72 3.33 -14.10
CA ALA A 119 -20.06 4.21 -13.13
C ALA A 119 -19.55 3.44 -11.89
N GLY A 120 -20.28 2.41 -11.44
CA GLY A 120 -19.84 1.56 -10.33
C GLY A 120 -18.60 0.72 -10.66
N TYR A 121 -18.53 0.18 -11.88
CA TYR A 121 -17.35 -0.56 -12.36
C TYR A 121 -16.13 0.36 -12.45
N HIS A 122 -16.30 1.56 -12.99
CA HIS A 122 -15.22 2.55 -13.04
C HIS A 122 -14.80 3.01 -11.65
N LEU A 123 -15.74 3.20 -10.73
CA LEU A 123 -15.42 3.53 -9.34
C LEU A 123 -14.56 2.44 -8.67
N SER A 124 -14.94 1.18 -8.83
CA SER A 124 -14.15 0.06 -8.30
C SER A 124 -12.74 0.01 -8.89
N SER A 125 -12.59 0.25 -10.22
CA SER A 125 -11.27 0.34 -10.87
C SER A 125 -10.45 1.51 -10.34
N LEU A 126 -11.06 2.66 -10.15
CA LEU A 126 -10.41 3.86 -9.59
C LEU A 126 -9.94 3.63 -8.15
N LEU A 127 -10.75 3.00 -7.30
CA LEU A 127 -10.37 2.68 -5.92
C LEU A 127 -9.22 1.66 -5.87
N LEU A 128 -9.24 0.64 -6.72
CA LEU A 128 -8.14 -0.33 -6.84
C LEU A 128 -6.86 0.36 -7.32
N HIS A 129 -6.95 1.29 -8.27
CA HIS A 129 -5.80 2.06 -8.74
C HIS A 129 -5.24 2.98 -7.65
N ALA A 130 -6.08 3.66 -6.89
CA ALA A 130 -5.65 4.47 -5.75
C ALA A 130 -4.99 3.61 -4.66
N ALA A 131 -5.49 2.39 -4.41
CA ALA A 131 -4.85 1.42 -3.52
C ALA A 131 -3.48 0.97 -4.05
N THR A 132 -3.35 0.79 -5.39
CA THR A 132 -2.08 0.48 -6.03
C THR A 132 -1.08 1.63 -5.87
N ALA A 133 -1.50 2.87 -6.07
CA ALA A 133 -0.67 4.05 -5.88
C ALA A 133 -0.17 4.17 -4.43
N LEU A 134 -1.05 3.88 -3.47
CA LEU A 134 -0.69 3.84 -2.04
C LEU A 134 0.31 2.71 -1.74
N ALA A 135 0.08 1.51 -2.26
CA ALA A 135 1.01 0.39 -2.10
C ALA A 135 2.38 0.72 -2.73
N PHE A 136 2.39 1.36 -3.90
CA PHE A 136 3.60 1.81 -4.56
C PHE A 136 4.33 2.90 -3.74
N TYR A 137 3.60 3.82 -3.11
CA TYR A 137 4.17 4.79 -2.17
C TYR A 137 4.96 4.09 -1.06
N PHE A 138 4.38 3.08 -0.43
CA PHE A 138 5.08 2.34 0.63
C PHE A 138 6.26 1.52 0.10
N LEU A 139 6.15 0.93 -1.09
CA LEU A 139 7.26 0.25 -1.76
C LEU A 139 8.41 1.24 -2.02
N ALA A 140 8.12 2.38 -2.65
CA ALA A 140 9.10 3.42 -2.93
C ALA A 140 9.76 3.94 -1.64
N LEU A 141 8.97 4.13 -0.57
CA LEU A 141 9.50 4.57 0.72
C LEU A 141 10.49 3.56 1.31
N HIS A 142 10.20 2.24 1.23
CA HIS A 142 11.13 1.21 1.69
C HIS A 142 12.41 1.18 0.85
N LEU A 143 12.28 1.26 -0.48
CA LEU A 143 13.44 1.27 -1.39
C LEU A 143 14.31 2.51 -1.20
N LEU A 144 13.72 3.69 -1.06
CA LEU A 144 14.46 4.93 -0.79
C LEU A 144 15.16 4.88 0.57
N HIS A 145 14.52 4.29 1.57
CA HIS A 145 15.13 4.12 2.90
C HIS A 145 16.36 3.19 2.85
N ALA A 146 16.31 2.15 2.03
CA ALA A 146 17.43 1.23 1.84
C ALA A 146 18.55 1.82 0.97
N ALA A 147 18.23 2.62 -0.06
CA ALA A 147 19.18 3.13 -1.03
C ALA A 147 19.87 4.44 -0.64
N LEU A 148 19.25 5.27 0.22
CA LEU A 148 19.74 6.59 0.55
C LEU A 148 20.54 6.62 1.89
N PRO A 149 21.49 7.57 2.04
CA PRO A 149 22.27 7.68 3.26
C PRO A 149 21.42 7.87 4.52
N PRO A 150 21.84 7.37 5.69
CA PRO A 150 21.13 7.54 6.97
C PRO A 150 20.91 9.00 7.38
N SER A 151 21.66 9.93 6.80
CA SER A 151 21.52 11.38 7.00
C SER A 151 20.29 11.97 6.29
N THR A 152 19.63 11.22 5.41
CA THR A 152 18.43 11.68 4.69
C THR A 152 17.26 11.85 5.66
N THR A 153 16.65 13.03 5.65
CA THR A 153 15.55 13.32 6.58
C THR A 153 14.30 12.46 6.28
N PRO A 154 13.55 12.03 7.31
CA PRO A 154 12.32 11.27 7.11
C PRO A 154 11.28 12.00 6.25
N ALA A 155 11.27 13.34 6.27
CA ALA A 155 10.41 14.15 5.41
C ALA A 155 10.80 14.03 3.94
N ALA A 156 12.11 14.12 3.61
CA ALA A 156 12.60 13.97 2.25
C ALA A 156 12.29 12.58 1.67
N LEU A 157 12.44 11.52 2.46
CA LEU A 157 12.08 10.16 2.05
C LEU A 157 10.59 10.03 1.73
N ARG A 158 9.71 10.56 2.60
CA ARG A 158 8.26 10.48 2.41
C ARG A 158 7.79 11.27 1.19
N TRP A 159 8.29 12.48 0.99
CA TRP A 159 7.93 13.29 -0.17
C TRP A 159 8.54 12.74 -1.45
N GLY A 160 9.77 12.21 -1.42
CA GLY A 160 10.36 11.51 -2.56
C GLY A 160 9.54 10.29 -2.98
N ALA A 161 9.09 9.48 -2.01
CA ALA A 161 8.19 8.36 -2.27
C ALA A 161 6.83 8.82 -2.84
N ALA A 162 6.29 9.95 -2.35
CA ALA A 162 5.04 10.50 -2.87
C ALA A 162 5.18 10.98 -4.32
N VAL A 163 6.27 11.65 -4.66
CA VAL A 163 6.55 12.06 -6.05
C VAL A 163 6.66 10.85 -6.98
N ALA A 164 7.40 9.81 -6.56
CA ALA A 164 7.51 8.57 -7.34
C ALA A 164 6.14 7.88 -7.52
N ALA A 165 5.33 7.82 -6.46
CA ALA A 165 4.00 7.23 -6.51
C ALA A 165 3.03 8.05 -7.38
N LEU A 166 3.08 9.37 -7.33
CA LEU A 166 2.28 10.23 -8.20
C LEU A 166 2.71 10.09 -9.65
N PHE A 167 4.01 10.06 -9.93
CA PHE A 167 4.50 9.83 -11.30
C PHE A 167 3.98 8.50 -11.87
N PHE A 168 3.94 7.45 -11.06
CA PHE A 168 3.33 6.17 -11.44
C PHE A 168 1.82 6.30 -11.64
N ALA A 169 1.11 6.90 -10.67
CA ALA A 169 -0.35 6.86 -10.60
C ALA A 169 -1.03 7.71 -11.68
N ILE A 170 -0.53 8.94 -11.92
CA ILE A 170 -1.13 9.87 -12.88
C ILE A 170 -0.45 9.84 -14.26
N HIS A 171 0.43 8.86 -14.49
CA HIS A 171 1.09 8.74 -15.79
C HIS A 171 0.06 8.49 -16.92
N PRO A 172 0.18 9.15 -18.08
CA PRO A 172 -0.79 8.98 -19.19
C PRO A 172 -1.02 7.52 -19.62
N LEU A 173 -0.02 6.66 -19.52
CA LEU A 173 -0.16 5.22 -19.81
C LEU A 173 -1.09 4.47 -18.84
N ARG A 174 -1.55 5.09 -17.76
CA ARG A 174 -2.52 4.49 -16.83
C ARG A 174 -3.97 4.76 -17.22
N VAL A 175 -4.20 5.69 -18.15
CA VAL A 175 -5.55 6.11 -18.53
C VAL A 175 -6.35 4.93 -19.07
N GLU A 176 -5.81 4.15 -19.98
CA GLU A 176 -6.48 2.97 -20.54
C GLU A 176 -6.83 1.95 -19.45
N SER A 177 -5.85 1.60 -18.60
CA SER A 177 -6.05 0.62 -17.53
C SER A 177 -7.12 1.04 -16.52
N VAL A 178 -7.31 2.33 -16.26
CA VAL A 178 -8.27 2.84 -15.26
C VAL A 178 -9.61 3.20 -15.88
N ALA A 179 -9.60 3.76 -17.10
CA ALA A 179 -10.80 4.26 -17.77
C ALA A 179 -11.59 3.20 -18.53
N SER A 180 -10.99 2.04 -18.83
CA SER A 180 -11.68 0.91 -19.44
C SER A 180 -12.18 -0.09 -18.40
N ALA A 181 -13.46 -0.44 -18.42
CA ALA A 181 -14.03 -1.44 -17.52
C ALA A 181 -13.41 -2.83 -17.74
N THR A 182 -13.12 -3.18 -19.01
CA THR A 182 -12.47 -4.44 -19.41
C THR A 182 -11.06 -4.55 -18.83
N GLU A 183 -10.32 -3.45 -18.69
CA GLU A 183 -8.97 -3.46 -18.13
C GLU A 183 -8.93 -3.52 -16.59
N ARG A 184 -10.04 -3.92 -15.94
CA ARG A 184 -10.04 -4.32 -14.53
C ARG A 184 -8.92 -5.31 -14.20
N ARG A 185 -8.62 -6.20 -15.14
CA ARG A 185 -7.53 -7.18 -15.05
C ARG A 185 -6.16 -6.51 -14.83
N ASP A 186 -5.92 -5.35 -15.43
CA ASP A 186 -4.66 -4.59 -15.27
C ASP A 186 -4.56 -3.96 -13.89
N VAL A 187 -5.62 -3.28 -13.48
CA VAL A 187 -5.65 -2.59 -12.19
C VAL A 187 -5.53 -3.59 -11.05
N LEU A 188 -6.25 -4.70 -11.12
CA LEU A 188 -6.26 -5.72 -10.08
C LEU A 188 -4.91 -6.47 -10.03
N SER A 189 -4.38 -6.90 -11.18
CA SER A 189 -3.08 -7.55 -11.24
C SER A 189 -1.94 -6.62 -10.82
N GLY A 190 -2.03 -5.33 -11.20
CA GLY A 190 -1.08 -4.29 -10.78
C GLY A 190 -1.05 -4.09 -9.27
N LEU A 191 -2.20 -4.09 -8.61
CA LEU A 191 -2.29 -4.02 -7.16
C LEU A 191 -1.55 -5.20 -6.50
N PHE A 192 -1.88 -6.42 -6.90
CA PHE A 192 -1.26 -7.60 -6.34
C PHE A 192 0.23 -7.71 -6.69
N TYR A 193 0.65 -7.24 -7.87
CA TYR A 193 2.06 -7.16 -8.25
C TYR A 193 2.85 -6.25 -7.30
N VAL A 194 2.37 -5.04 -7.08
CA VAL A 194 3.03 -4.07 -6.18
C VAL A 194 3.01 -4.57 -4.73
N LEU A 195 1.92 -5.21 -4.28
CA LEU A 195 1.85 -5.83 -2.95
C LEU A 195 2.83 -6.99 -2.83
N ALA A 196 3.01 -7.82 -3.87
CA ALA A 196 3.99 -8.90 -3.86
C ALA A 196 5.42 -8.35 -3.70
N LEU A 197 5.77 -7.31 -4.45
CA LEU A 197 7.08 -6.63 -4.32
C LEU A 197 7.27 -6.04 -2.92
N LEU A 198 6.25 -5.34 -2.40
CA LEU A 198 6.31 -4.73 -1.07
C LEU A 198 6.50 -5.79 0.04
N CYS A 199 5.78 -6.91 -0.06
CA CYS A 199 5.92 -8.02 0.88
C CYS A 199 7.30 -8.68 0.77
N TYR A 200 7.83 -8.83 -0.45
CA TYR A 200 9.16 -9.38 -0.66
C TYR A 200 10.25 -8.49 -0.05
N VAL A 201 10.22 -7.18 -0.32
CA VAL A 201 11.16 -6.22 0.28
C VAL A 201 11.09 -6.26 1.80
N LYS A 202 9.87 -6.35 2.38
CA LYS A 202 9.72 -6.52 3.84
C LYS A 202 10.28 -7.84 4.35
N ALA A 203 10.14 -8.93 3.60
CA ALA A 203 10.71 -10.22 3.98
C ALA A 203 12.24 -10.17 4.00
N ALA A 204 12.85 -9.48 3.05
CA ALA A 204 14.30 -9.32 2.96
C ALA A 204 14.84 -8.39 4.05
N THR A 205 14.20 -7.24 4.29
CA THR A 205 14.66 -6.25 5.29
C THR A 205 14.47 -6.70 6.72
N ALA A 206 13.38 -7.40 7.05
CA ALA A 206 13.15 -7.92 8.40
C ALA A 206 14.20 -8.95 8.84
N SER A 207 14.85 -9.62 7.89
CA SER A 207 15.88 -10.63 8.17
C SER A 207 17.31 -10.07 8.18
N ALA A 208 17.52 -8.85 7.74
CA ALA A 208 18.86 -8.23 7.73
C ALA A 208 19.43 -8.05 9.15
N GLU A 209 18.58 -8.05 10.17
CA GLU A 209 18.98 -7.94 11.58
C GLU A 209 19.34 -9.30 12.22
N THR A 210 19.10 -10.43 11.54
CA THR A 210 19.36 -11.78 12.05
C THR A 210 20.31 -12.56 11.14
N ALA A 211 21.41 -13.06 11.66
CA ALA A 211 22.29 -13.96 10.92
C ALA A 211 21.90 -15.44 11.17
N PRO A 212 21.84 -16.31 10.13
CA PRO A 212 22.08 -16.07 8.70
C PRO A 212 20.91 -15.37 8.02
N ALA A 213 21.20 -14.57 6.96
CA ALA A 213 20.19 -13.88 6.18
C ALA A 213 19.16 -14.86 5.59
N ARG A 214 17.96 -14.87 6.15
CA ARG A 214 16.82 -15.67 5.67
C ARG A 214 15.64 -14.73 5.46
N LEU A 215 14.86 -14.96 4.41
CA LEU A 215 13.62 -14.21 4.23
C LEU A 215 12.66 -14.49 5.39
N GLU A 216 12.02 -13.45 5.92
CA GLU A 216 11.02 -13.63 6.97
C GLU A 216 9.81 -14.38 6.40
N PRO A 217 9.50 -15.59 6.93
CA PRO A 217 8.61 -16.54 6.25
C PRO A 217 7.20 -16.01 6.01
N ARG A 218 6.67 -15.21 6.93
CA ARG A 218 5.32 -14.66 6.86
C ARG A 218 5.18 -13.67 5.70
N TRP A 219 6.12 -12.73 5.56
CA TRP A 219 6.11 -11.76 4.47
C TRP A 219 6.41 -12.42 3.13
N TYR A 220 7.31 -13.40 3.12
CA TYR A 220 7.59 -14.18 1.91
C TYR A 220 6.37 -14.99 1.44
N ALA A 221 5.67 -15.69 2.35
CA ALA A 221 4.43 -16.39 2.02
C ALA A 221 3.35 -15.45 1.48
N LEU A 222 3.22 -14.25 2.07
CA LEU A 222 2.27 -13.24 1.61
C LEU A 222 2.66 -12.71 0.21
N SER A 223 3.95 -12.53 -0.07
CA SER A 223 4.44 -12.18 -1.41
C SER A 223 4.05 -13.23 -2.44
N LEU A 224 4.24 -14.52 -2.15
CA LEU A 224 3.82 -15.62 -3.03
C LEU A 224 2.31 -15.65 -3.24
N ALA A 225 1.52 -15.42 -2.18
CA ALA A 225 0.06 -15.36 -2.28
C ALA A 225 -0.39 -14.19 -3.17
N CYS A 226 0.21 -13.01 -3.00
CA CYS A 226 -0.05 -11.86 -3.87
C CYS A 226 0.37 -12.14 -5.32
N PHE A 227 1.50 -12.80 -5.55
CA PHE A 227 1.93 -13.18 -6.90
C PHE A 227 0.95 -14.15 -7.56
N ALA A 228 0.49 -15.16 -6.83
CA ALA A 228 -0.55 -16.07 -7.33
C ALA A 228 -1.85 -15.33 -7.66
N ALA A 229 -2.28 -14.40 -6.80
CA ALA A 229 -3.46 -13.56 -7.05
C ALA A 229 -3.27 -12.66 -8.28
N ALA A 230 -2.07 -12.10 -8.48
CA ALA A 230 -1.75 -11.32 -9.67
C ALA A 230 -1.85 -12.17 -10.95
N LEU A 231 -1.29 -13.40 -10.96
CA LEU A 231 -1.38 -14.34 -12.08
C LEU A 231 -2.82 -14.73 -12.42
N LEU A 232 -3.65 -14.95 -11.40
CA LEU A 232 -5.08 -15.25 -11.56
C LEU A 232 -5.91 -14.03 -12.00
N SER A 233 -5.31 -12.83 -11.99
CA SER A 233 -5.93 -11.60 -12.49
C SER A 233 -5.49 -11.28 -13.93
N LYS A 234 -4.21 -11.41 -14.26
CA LYS A 234 -3.65 -11.23 -15.61
C LYS A 234 -2.31 -11.95 -15.75
N SER A 235 -2.14 -12.75 -16.78
CA SER A 235 -0.95 -13.60 -16.97
C SER A 235 0.37 -12.85 -17.21
N ILE A 236 0.32 -11.59 -17.68
CA ILE A 236 1.53 -10.77 -17.96
C ILE A 236 2.44 -10.57 -16.75
N VAL A 237 1.90 -10.72 -15.55
CA VAL A 237 2.66 -10.58 -14.29
C VAL A 237 3.67 -11.71 -14.04
N VAL A 238 3.75 -12.70 -14.91
CA VAL A 238 4.81 -13.73 -14.91
C VAL A 238 6.22 -13.13 -14.91
N THR A 239 6.36 -11.87 -15.27
CA THR A 239 7.62 -11.10 -15.21
C THR A 239 8.09 -10.76 -13.79
N LEU A 240 7.25 -10.93 -12.76
CA LEU A 240 7.59 -10.55 -11.38
C LEU A 240 8.89 -11.21 -10.86
N PRO A 241 9.18 -12.50 -11.07
CA PRO A 241 10.45 -13.09 -10.65
C PRO A 241 11.68 -12.37 -11.21
N VAL A 242 11.61 -11.91 -12.47
CA VAL A 242 12.70 -11.13 -13.09
C VAL A 242 12.88 -9.79 -12.37
N THR A 243 11.76 -9.13 -12.01
CA THR A 243 11.82 -7.89 -11.23
C THR A 243 12.42 -8.10 -9.84
N LEU A 244 12.11 -9.23 -9.19
CA LEU A 244 12.71 -9.58 -7.89
C LEU A 244 14.22 -9.80 -8.00
N LEU A 245 14.68 -10.50 -9.05
CA LEU A 245 16.12 -10.69 -9.30
C LEU A 245 16.85 -9.36 -9.50
N VAL A 246 16.22 -8.37 -10.12
CA VAL A 246 16.80 -7.02 -10.27
C VAL A 246 16.87 -6.28 -8.93
N LEU A 247 15.93 -6.55 -8.01
CA LEU A 247 15.96 -5.94 -6.68
C LEU A 247 16.96 -6.58 -5.73
N ASP A 248 17.40 -7.82 -6.00
CA ASP A 248 18.37 -8.57 -5.18
C ASP A 248 19.84 -8.25 -5.54
N VAL A 249 20.09 -7.52 -6.63
CA VAL A 249 21.42 -7.07 -7.07
C VAL A 249 21.81 -5.76 -6.44
#